data_331459d973f0bd5b86f5c93b652a2fc9
#
_entry.id   331459d973f0bd5b86f5c93b652a2fc9
#
_cell.length_a   1.000
_cell.length_b   1.000
_cell.length_c   1.000
_cell.angle_alpha   90.00
_cell.angle_beta   90.00
_cell.angle_gamma   90.00
#
_symmetry.space_group_name_H-M   'P 1'
#
loop_
_entity.id
_entity.type
_entity.pdbx_description
1 polymer ?
#
loop_
_entity_poly.entity_id
_entity_poly.type
_entity_poly.pdbx_seq_one_letter_code
_entity_poly.pdbx_strand_id
1 'polypeptide(L)'
;KIYMAGAMACVKAIDYLLQVAPVKLLWVPGNHDTTSSYHLACMLWAWYRNCDRVEIDVEKNQRRRKFEPYGPVVIGFDHGDRAKPERLVSVMLHEARELMATRRTLEIHLGHLHKAREYVYVNTDTYSGGVRVRTLPSLSGTDKWHFDESYVGTMRAAEAYLWSKRTGYAGHFSANIDESTGKVAA
;
A
#
# COMPACT_ATOMS: atom_id res chain seq x y z
N LYS A 1 -2.07 -23.70 -8.35
CA LYS A 1 -2.73 -23.76 -7.04
C LYS A 1 -2.45 -22.49 -6.20
N ILE A 2 -1.18 -22.04 -6.07
CA ILE A 2 -0.80 -20.88 -5.23
C ILE A 2 -1.47 -19.58 -5.73
N TYR A 3 -1.40 -19.28 -7.03
CA TYR A 3 -2.04 -18.09 -7.61
C TYR A 3 -3.54 -18.03 -7.31
N MET A 4 -4.27 -19.13 -7.52
CA MET A 4 -5.71 -19.19 -7.22
C MET A 4 -6.01 -19.00 -5.72
N ALA A 5 -5.18 -19.55 -4.85
CA ALA A 5 -5.34 -19.33 -3.41
C ALA A 5 -5.17 -17.85 -3.04
N GLY A 6 -4.15 -17.19 -3.58
CA GLY A 6 -3.94 -15.75 -3.41
C GLY A 6 -5.10 -14.92 -3.97
N ALA A 7 -5.57 -15.24 -5.18
CA ALA A 7 -6.72 -14.59 -5.80
C ALA A 7 -7.98 -14.68 -4.94
N MET A 8 -8.28 -15.88 -4.43
CA MET A 8 -9.44 -16.09 -3.56
C MET A 8 -9.27 -15.46 -2.17
N ALA A 9 -8.05 -15.31 -1.68
CA ALA A 9 -7.79 -14.55 -0.47
C ALA A 9 -8.11 -13.05 -0.66
N CYS A 10 -7.73 -12.47 -1.80
CA CYS A 10 -8.10 -11.09 -2.15
C CYS A 10 -9.62 -10.92 -2.27
N VAL A 11 -10.32 -11.86 -2.93
CA VAL A 11 -11.80 -11.84 -3.01
C VAL A 11 -12.40 -11.85 -1.62
N LYS A 12 -12.00 -12.78 -0.76
CA LYS A 12 -12.51 -12.84 0.62
C LYS A 12 -12.25 -11.55 1.40
N ALA A 13 -11.06 -10.95 1.26
CA ALA A 13 -10.74 -9.69 1.93
C ALA A 13 -11.68 -8.56 1.47
N ILE A 14 -11.91 -8.43 0.16
CA ILE A 14 -12.84 -7.44 -0.39
C ILE A 14 -14.26 -7.70 0.12
N ASP A 15 -14.74 -8.95 0.09
CA ASP A 15 -16.08 -9.31 0.57
C ASP A 15 -16.28 -8.98 2.05
N TYR A 16 -15.26 -9.17 2.89
CA TYR A 16 -15.29 -8.75 4.29
C TYR A 16 -15.39 -7.24 4.44
N LEU A 17 -14.59 -6.49 3.70
CA LEU A 17 -14.61 -5.02 3.76
C LEU A 17 -15.94 -4.45 3.25
N LEU A 18 -16.55 -5.07 2.25
CA LEU A 18 -17.85 -4.68 1.71
C LEU A 18 -19.00 -4.77 2.71
N GLN A 19 -18.87 -5.57 3.77
CA GLN A 19 -19.86 -5.60 4.84
C GLN A 19 -19.91 -4.28 5.62
N VAL A 20 -18.81 -3.49 5.58
CA VAL A 20 -18.67 -2.24 6.33
C VAL A 20 -18.76 -1.02 5.43
N ALA A 21 -18.02 -1.01 4.30
CA ALA A 21 -17.89 0.17 3.44
C ALA A 21 -17.64 -0.21 1.97
N PRO A 22 -17.82 0.72 1.01
CA PRO A 22 -17.30 0.55 -0.35
C PRO A 22 -15.79 0.38 -0.35
N VAL A 23 -15.27 -0.39 -1.31
CA VAL A 23 -13.85 -0.75 -1.42
C VAL A 23 -13.25 -0.17 -2.69
N LYS A 24 -12.13 0.53 -2.55
CA LYS A 24 -11.27 0.92 -3.67
C LYS A 24 -9.95 0.15 -3.59
N LEU A 25 -9.67 -0.64 -4.61
CA LEU A 25 -8.42 -1.39 -4.75
C LEU A 25 -7.45 -0.62 -5.63
N LEU A 26 -6.28 -0.31 -5.10
CA LEU A 26 -5.16 0.26 -5.84
C LEU A 26 -4.11 -0.83 -6.07
N TRP A 27 -3.89 -1.16 -7.34
CA TRP A 27 -2.83 -2.08 -7.73
C TRP A 27 -1.50 -1.32 -7.89
N VAL A 28 -0.48 -1.74 -7.14
CA VAL A 28 0.90 -1.23 -7.22
C VAL A 28 1.80 -2.36 -7.72
N PRO A 29 2.39 -2.26 -8.93
CA PRO A 29 3.22 -3.33 -9.46
C PRO A 29 4.54 -3.47 -8.71
N GLY A 30 4.87 -4.69 -8.29
CA GLY A 30 6.18 -5.05 -7.75
C GLY A 30 7.21 -5.31 -8.85
N ASN A 31 8.48 -5.46 -8.48
CA ASN A 31 9.58 -5.73 -9.42
C ASN A 31 9.68 -7.20 -9.83
N HIS A 32 9.15 -8.14 -9.03
CA HIS A 32 9.17 -9.57 -9.31
C HIS A 32 7.84 -10.14 -9.80
N ASP A 33 6.75 -9.41 -9.67
CA ASP A 33 5.39 -9.90 -9.92
C ASP A 33 4.57 -9.01 -10.87
N THR A 34 5.20 -8.11 -11.60
CA THR A 34 4.53 -7.11 -12.45
C THR A 34 3.43 -7.72 -13.32
N THR A 35 3.71 -8.85 -13.99
CA THR A 35 2.74 -9.51 -14.87
C THR A 35 1.66 -10.26 -14.09
N SER A 36 2.05 -11.04 -13.09
CA SER A 36 1.11 -11.84 -12.30
C SER A 36 0.19 -10.98 -11.44
N SER A 37 0.70 -9.91 -10.84
CA SER A 37 -0.11 -8.96 -10.07
C SER A 37 -1.05 -8.14 -10.96
N TYR A 38 -0.63 -7.81 -12.19
CA TYR A 38 -1.51 -7.19 -13.18
C TYR A 38 -2.68 -8.11 -13.54
N HIS A 39 -2.40 -9.38 -13.86
CA HIS A 39 -3.46 -10.34 -14.15
C HIS A 39 -4.40 -10.58 -12.96
N LEU A 40 -3.86 -10.54 -11.73
CA LEU A 40 -4.68 -10.60 -10.53
C LEU A 40 -5.62 -9.39 -10.43
N ALA A 41 -5.11 -8.18 -10.67
CA ALA A 41 -5.93 -6.96 -10.65
C ALA A 41 -7.02 -7.01 -11.75
N CYS A 42 -6.70 -7.48 -12.96
CA CYS A 42 -7.67 -7.69 -14.04
C CYS A 42 -8.74 -8.72 -13.66
N MET A 43 -8.34 -9.83 -13.04
CA MET A 43 -9.29 -10.85 -12.57
C MET A 43 -10.24 -10.29 -11.51
N LEU A 44 -9.71 -9.55 -10.53
CA LEU A 44 -10.54 -8.91 -9.50
C LEU A 44 -11.47 -7.85 -10.10
N TRP A 45 -11.00 -7.05 -11.06
CA TRP A 45 -11.83 -6.11 -11.80
C TRP A 45 -12.99 -6.83 -12.52
N ALA A 46 -12.69 -7.91 -13.23
CA ALA A 46 -13.71 -8.71 -13.92
C ALA A 46 -14.69 -9.38 -12.94
N TRP A 47 -14.20 -9.80 -11.77
CA TRP A 47 -15.02 -10.41 -10.71
C TRP A 47 -16.06 -9.43 -10.16
N TYR A 48 -15.62 -8.20 -9.89
CA TYR A 48 -16.46 -7.16 -9.28
C TYR A 48 -17.08 -6.17 -10.27
N ARG A 49 -16.99 -6.40 -11.59
CA ARG A 49 -17.46 -5.45 -12.62
C ARG A 49 -18.94 -5.02 -12.50
N ASN A 50 -19.76 -5.81 -11.85
CA ASN A 50 -21.19 -5.55 -11.60
C ASN A 50 -21.47 -5.11 -10.15
N CYS A 51 -20.46 -4.75 -9.38
CA CYS A 51 -20.59 -4.31 -7.99
C CYS A 51 -20.22 -2.84 -7.88
N ASP A 52 -21.22 -1.96 -7.80
CA ASP A 52 -21.04 -0.50 -7.72
C ASP A 52 -20.30 -0.04 -6.46
N ARG A 53 -20.13 -0.94 -5.48
CA ARG A 53 -19.41 -0.66 -4.24
C ARG A 53 -17.92 -1.05 -4.30
N VAL A 54 -17.43 -1.57 -5.44
CA VAL A 54 -16.02 -1.92 -5.64
C VAL A 54 -15.47 -1.15 -6.83
N GLU A 55 -14.43 -0.35 -6.57
CA GLU A 55 -13.62 0.30 -7.60
C GLU A 55 -12.25 -0.37 -7.67
N ILE A 56 -11.83 -0.78 -8.86
CA ILE A 56 -10.49 -1.36 -9.09
C ILE A 56 -9.82 -0.57 -10.21
N ASP A 57 -8.73 0.14 -9.86
CA ASP A 57 -8.02 1.02 -10.77
C ASP A 57 -6.95 0.25 -11.57
N VAL A 58 -7.39 -0.56 -12.53
CA VAL A 58 -6.51 -1.33 -13.41
C VAL A 58 -6.52 -0.80 -14.84
N GLU A 59 -7.65 -0.30 -15.33
CA GLU A 59 -7.77 0.20 -16.71
C GLU A 59 -7.25 1.62 -16.87
N LYS A 60 -7.57 2.50 -15.90
CA LYS A 60 -7.33 3.94 -16.00
C LYS A 60 -5.91 4.34 -15.61
N ASN A 61 -5.23 3.53 -14.81
CA ASN A 61 -3.96 3.95 -14.24
C ASN A 61 -3.00 2.78 -14.03
N GLN A 62 -2.19 2.49 -15.05
CA GLN A 62 -1.12 1.49 -14.99
C GLN A 62 0.21 2.06 -14.43
N ARG A 63 0.20 3.32 -13.93
CA ARG A 63 1.40 3.93 -13.35
C ARG A 63 1.81 3.18 -12.09
N ARG A 64 3.11 3.11 -11.85
CA ARG A 64 3.69 2.49 -10.64
C ARG A 64 3.32 3.27 -9.38
N ARG A 65 3.32 4.60 -9.46
CA ARG A 65 2.95 5.48 -8.37
C ARG A 65 1.47 5.83 -8.45
N LYS A 66 0.79 5.64 -7.33
CA LYS A 66 -0.63 5.93 -7.18
C LYS A 66 -0.80 7.02 -6.12
N PHE A 67 -1.85 7.80 -6.26
CA PHE A 67 -2.18 8.87 -5.31
C PHE A 67 -3.67 8.86 -5.04
N GLU A 68 -4.03 8.82 -3.76
CA GLU A 68 -5.41 8.89 -3.30
C GLU A 68 -5.58 10.09 -2.37
N PRO A 69 -6.33 11.12 -2.77
CA PRO A 69 -6.63 12.27 -1.93
C PRO A 69 -7.74 11.92 -0.93
N TYR A 70 -7.50 12.17 0.36
CA TYR A 70 -8.50 11.96 1.40
C TYR A 70 -8.44 13.06 2.47
N GLY A 71 -9.47 13.90 2.54
CA GLY A 71 -9.49 15.05 3.44
C GLY A 71 -8.26 15.95 3.26
N PRO A 72 -7.50 16.24 4.34
CA PRO A 72 -6.29 17.08 4.28
C PRO A 72 -5.03 16.32 3.82
N VAL A 73 -5.14 15.05 3.47
CA VAL A 73 -3.99 14.18 3.15
C VAL A 73 -4.05 13.74 1.68
N VAL A 74 -2.89 13.62 1.05
CA VAL A 74 -2.69 12.78 -0.14
C VAL A 74 -1.96 11.53 0.31
N ILE A 75 -2.51 10.35 0.00
CA ILE A 75 -1.86 9.07 0.27
C ILE A 75 -1.22 8.62 -1.03
N GLY A 76 0.11 8.49 -1.03
CA GLY A 76 0.88 8.03 -2.17
C GLY A 76 1.32 6.58 -1.98
N PHE A 77 1.38 5.82 -3.05
CA PHE A 77 1.82 4.42 -3.04
C PHE A 77 2.86 4.19 -4.13
N ASP A 78 3.94 3.50 -3.79
CA ASP A 78 4.96 2.99 -4.73
C ASP A 78 5.54 1.68 -4.17
N HIS A 79 6.03 0.82 -5.05
CA HIS A 79 6.70 -0.41 -4.57
C HIS A 79 8.01 -0.12 -3.84
N GLY A 80 8.77 0.91 -4.24
CA GLY A 80 9.97 1.35 -3.54
C GLY A 80 11.28 0.73 -4.03
N ASP A 81 11.29 -0.01 -5.16
CA ASP A 81 12.47 -0.68 -5.72
C ASP A 81 13.36 0.20 -6.62
N ARG A 82 12.86 1.34 -7.10
CA ARG A 82 13.53 2.14 -8.16
C ARG A 82 14.31 3.35 -7.65
N ALA A 83 14.03 3.82 -6.46
CA ALA A 83 14.69 5.01 -5.93
C ALA A 83 14.81 4.95 -4.41
N LYS A 84 15.87 5.59 -3.88
CA LYS A 84 15.98 5.81 -2.43
C LYS A 84 14.80 6.66 -1.94
N PRO A 85 14.36 6.50 -0.68
CA PRO A 85 13.21 7.22 -0.13
C PRO A 85 13.28 8.74 -0.31
N GLU A 86 14.46 9.35 -0.12
CA GLU A 86 14.65 10.81 -0.22
C GLU A 86 14.37 11.33 -1.65
N ARG A 87 14.86 10.61 -2.66
CA ARG A 87 14.60 10.94 -4.07
C ARG A 87 13.13 10.69 -4.43
N LEU A 88 12.57 9.61 -3.91
CA LEU A 88 11.18 9.25 -4.17
C LEU A 88 10.22 10.31 -3.61
N VAL A 89 10.50 10.86 -2.42
CA VAL A 89 9.74 11.98 -1.83
C VAL A 89 9.66 13.16 -2.79
N SER A 90 10.82 13.60 -3.34
CA SER A 90 10.85 14.74 -4.27
C SER A 90 10.06 14.45 -5.55
N VAL A 91 10.18 13.25 -6.10
CA VAL A 91 9.44 12.84 -7.30
C VAL A 91 7.93 12.80 -7.04
N MET A 92 7.50 12.19 -5.93
CA MET A 92 6.09 12.05 -5.60
C MET A 92 5.45 13.39 -5.24
N LEU A 93 6.17 14.29 -4.57
CA LEU A 93 5.71 15.67 -4.36
C LEU A 93 5.48 16.41 -5.68
N HIS A 94 6.40 16.25 -6.64
CA HIS A 94 6.25 16.88 -7.96
C HIS A 94 5.02 16.31 -8.71
N GLU A 95 4.84 14.99 -8.70
CA GLU A 95 3.71 14.34 -9.36
C GLU A 95 2.37 14.66 -8.68
N ALA A 96 2.35 14.79 -7.35
CA ALA A 96 1.16 15.08 -6.56
C ALA A 96 0.86 16.58 -6.41
N ARG A 97 1.65 17.48 -7.04
CA ARG A 97 1.57 18.94 -6.82
C ARG A 97 0.16 19.53 -6.91
N GLU A 98 -0.63 19.08 -7.89
CA GLU A 98 -2.00 19.57 -8.08
C GLU A 98 -2.92 19.07 -6.95
N LEU A 99 -2.76 17.82 -6.51
CA LEU A 99 -3.48 17.27 -5.37
C LEU A 99 -3.08 17.95 -4.07
N MET A 100 -1.81 18.33 -3.94
CA MET A 100 -1.26 19.01 -2.76
C MET A 100 -1.63 20.49 -2.67
N ALA A 101 -2.08 21.13 -3.76
CA ALA A 101 -2.47 22.53 -3.77
C ALA A 101 -3.53 22.91 -2.71
N THR A 102 -4.37 21.96 -2.33
CA THR A 102 -5.45 22.15 -1.36
C THR A 102 -5.31 21.25 -0.12
N ARG A 103 -4.17 20.55 0.04
CA ARG A 103 -3.96 19.58 1.11
C ARG A 103 -2.68 19.88 1.89
N ARG A 104 -2.59 19.35 3.13
CA ARG A 104 -1.53 19.72 4.08
C ARG A 104 -0.39 18.72 4.13
N THR A 105 -0.67 17.45 3.93
CA THR A 105 0.30 16.35 4.12
C THR A 105 0.30 15.40 2.95
N LEU A 106 1.50 14.87 2.62
CA LEU A 106 1.67 13.70 1.78
C LEU A 106 2.13 12.53 2.66
N GLU A 107 1.42 11.43 2.64
CA GLU A 107 1.83 10.19 3.29
C GLU A 107 2.14 9.15 2.21
N ILE A 108 3.37 8.64 2.17
CA ILE A 108 3.87 7.72 1.15
C ILE A 108 4.02 6.34 1.76
N HIS A 109 3.38 5.36 1.17
CA HIS A 109 3.47 3.95 1.56
C HIS A 109 4.32 3.19 0.54
N LEU A 110 5.38 2.54 1.04
CA LEU A 110 6.34 1.77 0.26
C LEU A 110 6.33 0.30 0.70
N GLY A 111 6.47 -0.59 -0.27
CA GLY A 111 6.74 -2.01 -0.04
C GLY A 111 8.23 -2.35 -0.15
N HIS A 112 8.55 -3.41 -0.88
CA HIS A 112 9.87 -3.90 -1.32
C HIS A 112 10.83 -4.32 -0.20
N LEU A 113 11.10 -3.48 0.78
CA LEU A 113 12.12 -3.74 1.81
C LEU A 113 11.68 -4.76 2.88
N HIS A 114 10.41 -5.15 2.88
CA HIS A 114 9.83 -6.12 3.82
C HIS A 114 10.10 -5.79 5.32
N LYS A 115 10.32 -4.50 5.62
CA LYS A 115 10.63 -4.00 6.97
C LYS A 115 9.70 -2.85 7.31
N ALA A 116 9.09 -2.90 8.48
CA ALA A 116 8.34 -1.75 8.98
C ALA A 116 9.31 -0.61 9.34
N ARG A 117 9.15 0.55 8.70
CA ARG A 117 9.89 1.79 8.98
C ARG A 117 9.03 3.00 8.73
N GLU A 118 9.26 4.02 9.52
CA GLU A 118 8.62 5.32 9.33
C GLU A 118 9.68 6.43 9.31
N TYR A 119 9.57 7.35 8.36
CA TYR A 119 10.35 8.57 8.28
C TYR A 119 9.42 9.76 8.10
N VAL A 120 9.71 10.85 8.80
CA VAL A 120 8.98 12.11 8.64
C VAL A 120 9.95 13.14 8.07
N TYR A 121 9.66 13.62 6.88
CA TYR A 121 10.37 14.71 6.23
C TYR A 121 9.55 15.99 6.42
N VAL A 122 10.05 16.91 7.21
CA VAL A 122 9.43 18.23 7.40
C VAL A 122 9.99 19.18 6.36
N ASN A 123 9.14 19.65 5.46
CA ASN A 123 9.49 20.77 4.60
C ASN A 123 8.80 22.02 5.14
N THR A 124 9.58 22.88 5.74
CA THR A 124 9.11 24.11 6.41
C THR A 124 8.63 25.19 5.44
N ASP A 125 9.06 25.12 4.18
CA ASP A 125 8.84 26.22 3.24
C ASP A 125 7.62 26.06 2.34
N THR A 126 7.10 24.82 2.15
CA THR A 126 6.06 24.57 1.17
C THR A 126 4.81 23.89 1.72
N TYR A 127 4.92 23.04 2.75
CA TYR A 127 3.79 22.28 3.30
C TYR A 127 3.79 22.26 4.81
N SER A 128 2.76 22.78 5.43
CA SER A 128 2.62 22.89 6.90
C SER A 128 2.55 21.55 7.64
N GLY A 129 2.36 20.43 6.94
CA GLY A 129 2.22 19.09 7.53
C GLY A 129 3.37 18.13 7.21
N GLY A 130 4.29 18.51 6.31
CA GLY A 130 5.42 17.66 5.90
C GLY A 130 5.06 16.44 5.06
N VAL A 131 6.05 15.58 4.84
CA VAL A 131 5.91 14.31 4.14
C VAL A 131 6.25 13.17 5.08
N ARG A 132 5.34 12.22 5.23
CA ARG A 132 5.57 10.99 5.98
C ARG A 132 5.80 9.84 5.01
N VAL A 133 6.86 9.08 5.23
CA VAL A 133 7.16 7.87 4.46
C VAL A 133 7.10 6.66 5.38
N ARG A 134 6.29 5.68 5.00
CA ARG A 134 6.17 4.38 5.67
C ARG A 134 6.65 3.29 4.75
N THR A 135 7.54 2.45 5.21
CA THR A 135 7.83 1.17 4.56
C THR A 135 7.00 0.10 5.27
N LEU A 136 6.19 -0.60 4.50
CA LEU A 136 5.24 -1.58 5.01
C LEU A 136 5.92 -2.95 5.15
N PRO A 137 5.54 -3.75 6.17
CA PRO A 137 5.94 -5.13 6.28
C PRO A 137 5.31 -5.97 5.17
N SER A 138 5.79 -7.19 4.98
CA SER A 138 5.23 -8.15 4.03
C SER A 138 4.48 -9.25 4.76
N LEU A 139 3.45 -9.81 4.13
CA LEU A 139 2.82 -11.06 4.56
C LEU A 139 3.59 -12.30 4.11
N SER A 140 4.49 -12.18 3.12
CA SER A 140 5.30 -13.30 2.64
C SER A 140 6.30 -13.74 3.71
N GLY A 141 6.49 -15.07 3.83
CA GLY A 141 7.56 -15.63 4.66
C GLY A 141 8.95 -15.39 4.05
N THR A 142 9.96 -15.66 4.84
CA THR A 142 11.36 -15.70 4.38
C THR A 142 11.50 -16.82 3.34
N ASP A 143 11.81 -16.46 2.11
CA ASP A 143 12.21 -17.41 1.07
C ASP A 143 13.74 -17.45 0.94
N LYS A 144 14.25 -18.23 0.00
CA LYS A 144 15.69 -18.37 -0.23
C LYS A 144 16.37 -17.01 -0.52
N TRP A 145 15.72 -16.14 -1.30
CA TRP A 145 16.25 -14.81 -1.61
C TRP A 145 16.35 -13.94 -0.36
N HIS A 146 15.32 -13.91 0.48
CA HIS A 146 15.34 -13.16 1.74
C HIS A 146 16.46 -13.68 2.67
N PHE A 147 16.68 -14.98 2.69
CA PHE A 147 17.77 -15.59 3.48
C PHE A 147 19.14 -15.15 2.95
N ASP A 148 19.37 -15.26 1.63
CA ASP A 148 20.62 -14.91 0.98
C ASP A 148 20.95 -13.40 1.15
N GLU A 149 19.93 -12.52 1.12
CA GLU A 149 20.08 -11.08 1.33
C GLU A 149 20.04 -10.63 2.81
N SER A 150 20.10 -11.57 3.75
CA SER A 150 20.08 -11.30 5.20
C SER A 150 18.82 -10.62 5.73
N TYR A 151 17.68 -10.78 5.06
CA TYR A 151 16.36 -10.33 5.52
C TYR A 151 15.68 -11.36 6.44
N VAL A 152 16.47 -12.01 7.31
CA VAL A 152 15.97 -13.01 8.25
C VAL A 152 15.36 -12.33 9.48
N GLY A 153 14.22 -12.83 9.96
CA GLY A 153 13.55 -12.33 11.17
C GLY A 153 12.75 -11.04 10.97
N THR A 154 12.36 -10.72 9.74
CA THR A 154 11.42 -9.60 9.49
C THR A 154 10.01 -10.02 9.89
N MET A 155 9.35 -9.19 10.71
CA MET A 155 7.98 -9.43 11.15
C MET A 155 7.03 -9.48 9.95
N ARG A 156 6.25 -10.56 9.85
CA ARG A 156 5.20 -10.74 8.84
C ARG A 156 3.92 -10.10 9.34
N ALA A 157 3.45 -9.09 8.64
CA ALA A 157 2.27 -8.37 9.08
C ALA A 157 1.47 -7.80 7.92
N ALA A 158 0.18 -7.59 8.16
CA ALA A 158 -0.67 -6.68 7.40
C ALA A 158 -0.99 -5.46 8.27
N GLU A 159 -1.03 -4.29 7.66
CA GLU A 159 -1.32 -3.05 8.37
C GLU A 159 -2.59 -2.38 7.83
N ALA A 160 -3.39 -1.83 8.73
CA ALA A 160 -4.55 -1.01 8.44
C ALA A 160 -4.34 0.40 9.01
N TYR A 161 -4.58 1.41 8.20
CA TYR A 161 -4.43 2.81 8.58
C TYR A 161 -5.78 3.51 8.57
N LEU A 162 -5.96 4.42 9.51
CA LEU A 162 -7.16 5.23 9.63
C LEU A 162 -6.84 6.69 9.34
N TRP A 163 -7.66 7.32 8.51
CA TRP A 163 -7.61 8.76 8.24
C TRP A 163 -8.98 9.40 8.46
N SER A 164 -8.97 10.53 9.13
CA SER A 164 -10.12 11.40 9.30
C SER A 164 -10.18 12.40 8.14
N LYS A 165 -11.37 12.60 7.56
CA LYS A 165 -11.60 13.64 6.54
C LYS A 165 -11.29 15.06 7.06
N ARG A 166 -11.30 15.26 8.37
CA ARG A 166 -11.10 16.56 8.99
C ARG A 166 -9.67 16.79 9.49
N THR A 167 -9.05 15.78 10.09
CA THR A 167 -7.77 15.92 10.81
C THR A 167 -6.60 15.17 10.17
N GLY A 168 -6.84 14.29 9.18
CA GLY A 168 -5.81 13.47 8.56
C GLY A 168 -5.57 12.16 9.30
N TYR A 169 -4.31 11.72 9.41
CA TYR A 169 -3.95 10.46 10.05
C TYR A 169 -4.49 10.37 11.49
N ALA A 170 -5.18 9.28 11.79
CA ALA A 170 -5.84 9.04 13.07
C ALA A 170 -5.27 7.83 13.84
N GLY A 171 -4.61 6.90 13.16
CA GLY A 171 -4.02 5.73 13.79
C GLY A 171 -3.78 4.59 12.82
N HIS A 172 -3.16 3.51 13.32
CA HIS A 172 -2.98 2.28 12.55
C HIS A 172 -3.09 1.04 13.46
N PHE A 173 -3.33 -0.09 12.81
CA PHE A 173 -3.33 -1.41 13.43
C PHE A 173 -2.40 -2.32 12.63
N SER A 174 -1.69 -3.20 13.33
CA SER A 174 -0.84 -4.22 12.73
C SER A 174 -1.38 -5.61 13.10
N ALA A 175 -1.62 -6.44 12.11
CA ALA A 175 -1.96 -7.85 12.29
C ALA A 175 -0.71 -8.69 11.99
N ASN A 176 -0.02 -9.11 13.06
CA ASN A 176 1.21 -9.88 12.97
C ASN A 176 0.90 -11.37 12.76
N ILE A 177 1.74 -12.05 12.01
CA ILE A 177 1.67 -13.51 11.83
C ILE A 177 2.64 -14.16 12.80
N ASP A 178 2.12 -15.04 13.66
CA ASP A 178 2.93 -15.92 14.48
C ASP A 178 3.60 -16.96 13.59
N GLU A 179 4.93 -16.94 13.54
CA GLU A 179 5.70 -17.82 12.67
C GLU A 179 5.58 -19.30 13.06
N SER A 180 5.34 -19.59 14.33
CA SER A 180 5.22 -20.96 14.85
C SER A 180 3.89 -21.61 14.45
N THR A 181 2.82 -20.83 14.37
CA THR A 181 1.47 -21.32 14.07
C THR A 181 0.98 -20.96 12.67
N GLY A 182 1.61 -19.98 12.02
CA GLY A 182 1.18 -19.40 10.75
C GLY A 182 -0.17 -18.65 10.86
N LYS A 183 -0.62 -18.33 12.07
CA LYS A 183 -1.87 -17.61 12.35
C LYS A 183 -1.59 -16.19 12.78
N VAL A 184 -2.62 -15.34 12.73
CA VAL A 184 -2.52 -13.99 13.28
C VAL A 184 -2.30 -14.10 14.78
N ALA A 185 -1.27 -13.42 15.29
CA ALA A 185 -1.03 -13.30 16.72
C ALA A 185 -2.17 -12.49 17.35
N ALA A 186 -2.73 -13.02 18.42
CA ALA A 186 -3.83 -12.39 19.17
C ALA A 186 -3.31 -11.23 20.03
#